data_f35d90bd5a433f60da7cb6a0c9efdfbd
#
_entry.id   f35d90bd5a433f60da7cb6a0c9efdfbd
#
_cell.length_a   1.000
_cell.length_b   1.000
_cell.length_c   1.000
_cell.angle_alpha   90.00
_cell.angle_beta   90.00
_cell.angle_gamma   90.00
#
_symmetry.space_group_name_H-M   'P 1'
#
loop_
_entity.id
_entity.type
_entity.pdbx_description
1 polymer ?
#
loop_
_entity_poly.entity_id
_entity_poly.type
_entity_poly.pdbx_seq_one_letter_code
_entity_poly.pdbx_strand_id
1 'polypeptide(L)'
;MATIITDLKENFRRGNIYIQLIYINAAVFIFTTLTEVMLQLFNRSMMGIFEWLELPASLSRFILQPWSLLTYMFMHAGFMHILFNMLWLYWFGALFLNFFSAKHLRGVYILGGICGGLLY
;
A
#
# COMPACT_ATOMS: atom_id res chain seq x y z
N MET A 1 17.58 16.60 10.15
CA MET A 1 17.25 15.15 10.02
C MET A 1 16.35 14.67 11.14
N ALA A 2 16.79 14.79 12.40
CA ALA A 2 15.94 14.35 13.52
C ALA A 2 14.60 15.09 13.55
N THR A 3 14.58 16.39 13.21
CA THR A 3 13.37 17.19 13.16
C THR A 3 12.39 16.69 12.10
N ILE A 4 12.90 16.29 10.94
CA ILE A 4 12.07 15.77 9.85
C ILE A 4 11.42 14.45 10.26
N ILE A 5 12.20 13.56 10.88
CA ILE A 5 11.70 12.27 11.35
C ILE A 5 10.65 12.47 12.43
N THR A 6 10.89 13.40 13.36
CA THR A 6 9.94 13.72 14.43
C THR A 6 8.65 14.29 13.84
N ASP A 7 8.74 15.20 12.87
CA ASP A 7 7.58 15.79 12.21
C ASP A 7 6.75 14.73 11.48
N LEU A 8 7.41 13.79 10.79
CA LEU A 8 6.72 12.71 10.10
C LEU A 8 5.98 11.80 11.08
N LYS A 9 6.62 11.47 12.21
CA LYS A 9 5.98 10.67 13.24
C LYS A 9 4.76 11.37 13.85
N GLU A 10 4.87 12.66 14.12
CA GLU A 10 3.75 13.43 14.66
C GLU A 10 2.62 13.54 13.66
N ASN A 11 2.92 13.79 12.39
CA ASN A 11 1.91 13.85 11.34
C ASN A 11 1.18 12.51 11.20
N PHE A 12 1.91 11.40 11.31
CA PHE A 12 1.29 10.08 11.29
C PHE A 12 0.37 9.86 12.49
N ARG A 13 0.82 10.21 13.68
CA ARG A 13 0.05 10.03 14.91
C ARG A 13 -1.20 10.89 14.96
N ARG A 14 -1.09 12.16 14.50
CA ARG A 14 -2.19 13.12 14.53
C ARG A 14 -3.03 13.08 13.26
N GLY A 15 -2.52 12.45 12.21
CA GLY A 15 -3.18 12.39 10.93
C GLY A 15 -4.46 11.57 10.96
N ASN A 16 -5.36 11.90 10.06
CA ASN A 16 -6.56 11.11 9.84
C ASN A 16 -6.19 9.77 9.21
N ILE A 17 -7.15 8.83 9.20
CA ILE A 17 -6.90 7.48 8.67
C ILE A 17 -6.39 7.50 7.23
N TYR A 18 -6.88 8.40 6.37
CA TYR A 18 -6.40 8.47 5.00
C TYR A 18 -4.94 8.91 4.93
N ILE A 19 -4.50 9.80 5.82
CA ILE A 19 -3.08 10.18 5.92
C ILE A 19 -2.23 8.99 6.35
N GLN A 20 -2.70 8.24 7.33
CA GLN A 20 -1.99 7.05 7.81
C GLN A 20 -1.86 5.99 6.71
N LEU A 21 -2.92 5.77 5.94
CA LEU A 21 -2.89 4.83 4.83
C LEU A 21 -1.94 5.30 3.72
N ILE A 22 -1.92 6.62 3.44
CA ILE A 22 -0.98 7.18 2.46
C ILE A 22 0.47 6.96 2.92
N TYR A 23 0.76 7.20 4.20
CA TYR A 23 2.10 6.99 4.74
C TYR A 23 2.54 5.53 4.64
N ILE A 24 1.63 4.60 4.97
CA ILE A 24 1.94 3.17 4.88
C ILE A 24 2.24 2.77 3.44
N ASN A 25 1.40 3.19 2.49
CA ASN A 25 1.60 2.88 1.08
C ASN A 25 2.90 3.50 0.55
N ALA A 26 3.18 4.75 0.91
CA ALA A 26 4.41 5.43 0.50
C ALA A 26 5.65 4.75 1.08
N ALA A 27 5.60 4.36 2.36
CA ALA A 27 6.71 3.69 3.02
C ALA A 27 7.01 2.33 2.36
N VAL A 28 5.97 1.55 2.07
CA VAL A 28 6.13 0.27 1.38
C VAL A 28 6.72 0.48 -0.01
N PHE A 29 6.22 1.48 -0.75
CA PHE A 29 6.72 1.77 -2.09
C PHE A 29 8.20 2.16 -2.07
N ILE A 30 8.59 3.06 -1.15
CA ILE A 30 9.98 3.49 -1.04
C ILE A 30 10.86 2.30 -0.68
N PHE A 31 10.46 1.50 0.30
CA PHE A 31 11.24 0.35 0.75
C PHE A 31 11.44 -0.66 -0.39
N THR A 32 10.36 -1.02 -1.09
CA THR A 32 10.44 -2.01 -2.16
C THR A 32 11.25 -1.49 -3.34
N THR A 33 11.11 -0.20 -3.70
CA THR A 33 11.86 0.40 -4.79
C THR A 33 13.36 0.45 -4.47
N LEU A 34 13.72 0.89 -3.27
CA LEU A 34 15.12 0.95 -2.86
C LEU A 34 15.75 -0.43 -2.81
N THR A 35 15.02 -1.42 -2.30
CA THR A 35 15.52 -2.79 -2.23
C THR A 35 15.74 -3.37 -3.62
N GLU A 36 14.82 -3.09 -4.54
CA GLU A 36 14.96 -3.56 -5.92
C GLU A 36 16.19 -2.94 -6.60
N VAL A 37 16.39 -1.62 -6.43
CA VAL A 37 17.56 -0.93 -6.98
C VAL A 37 18.85 -1.52 -6.41
N MET A 38 18.90 -1.74 -5.11
CA MET A 38 20.07 -2.33 -4.45
C MET A 38 20.39 -3.71 -5.00
N LEU A 39 19.37 -4.54 -5.21
CA LEU A 39 19.58 -5.88 -5.75
C LEU A 39 20.00 -5.88 -7.21
N GLN A 40 19.50 -4.92 -8.00
CA GLN A 40 19.95 -4.76 -9.38
C GLN A 40 21.43 -4.41 -9.44
N LEU A 41 21.90 -3.57 -8.51
CA LEU A 41 23.32 -3.21 -8.44
C LEU A 41 24.20 -4.42 -8.14
N PHE A 42 23.67 -5.43 -7.46
CA PHE A 42 24.39 -6.67 -7.13
C PHE A 42 24.02 -7.82 -8.07
N ASN A 43 23.40 -7.53 -9.22
CA ASN A 43 22.98 -8.52 -10.22
C ASN A 43 22.05 -9.59 -9.63
N ARG A 44 21.21 -9.21 -8.67
CA ARG A 44 20.21 -10.09 -8.09
C ARG A 44 18.83 -9.55 -8.36
N SER A 45 17.84 -10.43 -8.34
CA SER A 45 16.45 -10.06 -8.59
C SER A 45 15.58 -10.37 -7.38
N MET A 46 14.66 -9.46 -7.05
CA MET A 46 13.64 -9.69 -6.04
C MET A 46 12.32 -10.21 -6.61
N MET A 47 12.30 -10.57 -7.89
CA MET A 47 11.07 -11.04 -8.53
C MET A 47 10.40 -12.15 -7.72
N GLY A 48 11.18 -13.10 -7.20
CA GLY A 48 10.64 -14.19 -6.40
C GLY A 48 9.97 -13.73 -5.12
N ILE A 49 10.53 -12.70 -4.44
CA ILE A 49 9.95 -12.16 -3.21
C ILE A 49 8.71 -11.34 -3.52
N PHE A 50 8.77 -10.50 -4.56
CA PHE A 50 7.62 -9.69 -4.95
C PHE A 50 6.45 -10.55 -5.41
N GLU A 51 6.71 -11.65 -6.10
CA GLU A 51 5.67 -12.58 -6.51
C GLU A 51 4.91 -13.16 -5.32
N TRP A 52 5.57 -13.34 -4.17
CA TRP A 52 4.91 -13.81 -2.95
C TRP A 52 4.00 -12.75 -2.32
N LEU A 53 4.23 -11.46 -2.61
CA LEU A 53 3.43 -10.36 -2.07
C LEU A 53 2.35 -9.89 -3.04
N GLU A 54 2.55 -10.11 -4.34
CA GLU A 54 1.59 -9.74 -5.37
C GLU A 54 0.48 -10.77 -5.48
N LEU A 55 -0.70 -10.31 -5.86
CA LEU A 55 -1.85 -11.19 -6.03
C LEU A 55 -1.73 -11.96 -7.34
N PRO A 56 -1.67 -13.30 -7.30
CA PRO A 56 -1.60 -14.09 -8.52
C PRO A 56 -2.98 -14.19 -9.18
N ALA A 57 -2.99 -14.25 -10.52
CA ALA A 57 -4.22 -14.47 -11.29
C ALA A 57 -4.66 -15.94 -11.25
N SER A 58 -3.73 -16.85 -10.97
CA SER A 58 -3.99 -18.29 -10.90
C SER A 58 -4.54 -18.67 -9.53
N LEU A 59 -5.66 -19.40 -9.50
CA LEU A 59 -6.25 -19.87 -8.27
C LEU A 59 -5.33 -20.85 -7.54
N SER A 60 -4.61 -21.69 -8.28
CA SER A 60 -3.69 -22.66 -7.68
C SER A 60 -2.55 -21.97 -6.94
N ARG A 61 -2.00 -20.90 -7.49
CA ARG A 61 -0.96 -20.11 -6.81
C ARG A 61 -1.55 -19.32 -5.64
N PHE A 62 -2.76 -18.83 -5.78
CA PHE A 62 -3.42 -18.07 -4.70
C PHE A 62 -3.60 -18.94 -3.45
N ILE A 63 -3.97 -20.20 -3.62
CA ILE A 63 -4.12 -21.13 -2.49
C ILE A 63 -2.80 -21.28 -1.71
N LEU A 64 -1.67 -21.22 -2.40
CA LEU A 64 -0.34 -21.31 -1.78
C LEU A 64 0.10 -20.02 -1.12
N GLN A 65 -0.48 -18.88 -1.48
CA GLN A 65 -0.13 -17.57 -0.91
C GLN A 65 -1.38 -16.72 -0.62
N PRO A 66 -2.26 -17.20 0.29
CA PRO A 66 -3.52 -16.49 0.56
C PRO A 66 -3.33 -15.10 1.15
N TRP A 67 -2.20 -14.85 1.84
CA TRP A 67 -1.88 -13.53 2.37
C TRP A 67 -1.80 -12.45 1.29
N SER A 68 -1.55 -12.82 0.04
CA SER A 68 -1.42 -11.88 -1.06
C SER A 68 -2.70 -11.07 -1.30
N LEU A 69 -3.85 -11.56 -0.84
CA LEU A 69 -5.11 -10.81 -0.91
C LEU A 69 -5.05 -9.52 -0.11
N LEU A 70 -4.23 -9.44 0.93
CA LEU A 70 -4.01 -8.22 1.69
C LEU A 70 -2.74 -7.50 1.26
N THR A 71 -1.64 -8.20 1.06
CA THR A 71 -0.36 -7.57 0.75
C THR A 71 -0.37 -6.84 -0.59
N TYR A 72 -1.09 -7.35 -1.60
CA TYR A 72 -1.12 -6.71 -2.91
C TYR A 72 -1.67 -5.28 -2.84
N MET A 73 -2.52 -4.98 -1.86
CA MET A 73 -3.16 -3.67 -1.72
C MET A 73 -2.14 -2.56 -1.49
N PHE A 74 -0.95 -2.89 -0.99
CA PHE A 74 0.10 -1.93 -0.71
C PHE A 74 1.24 -1.98 -1.72
N MET A 75 1.15 -2.87 -2.70
CA MET A 75 2.17 -3.01 -3.76
C MET A 75 1.80 -2.13 -4.95
N HIS A 76 2.77 -1.37 -5.45
CA HIS A 76 2.57 -0.46 -6.57
C HIS A 76 3.68 -0.66 -7.60
N ALA A 77 3.29 -0.77 -8.86
CA ALA A 77 4.22 -1.08 -9.95
C ALA A 77 5.09 0.10 -10.35
N GLY A 78 4.68 1.34 -10.08
CA GLY A 78 5.46 2.51 -10.46
C GLY A 78 5.01 3.77 -9.75
N PHE A 79 5.84 4.83 -9.90
CA PHE A 79 5.61 6.10 -9.22
C PHE A 79 4.27 6.72 -9.59
N MET A 80 3.91 6.72 -10.88
CA MET A 80 2.63 7.32 -11.30
C MET A 80 1.45 6.55 -10.73
N HIS A 81 1.56 5.23 -10.64
CA HIS A 81 0.50 4.40 -10.07
C HIS A 81 0.24 4.76 -8.61
N ILE A 82 1.30 4.81 -7.79
CA ILE A 82 1.14 5.18 -6.39
C ILE A 82 0.69 6.63 -6.23
N LEU A 83 1.20 7.53 -7.06
CA LEU A 83 0.83 8.94 -6.99
C LEU A 83 -0.67 9.13 -7.19
N PHE A 84 -1.23 8.58 -8.27
CA PHE A 84 -2.66 8.71 -8.54
C PHE A 84 -3.52 8.01 -7.50
N ASN A 85 -3.12 6.82 -7.04
CA ASN A 85 -3.86 6.13 -6.00
C ASN A 85 -3.87 6.91 -4.69
N MET A 86 -2.74 7.53 -4.32
CA MET A 86 -2.66 8.30 -3.09
C MET A 86 -3.44 9.61 -3.20
N LEU A 87 -3.45 10.25 -4.38
CA LEU A 87 -4.27 11.44 -4.59
C LEU A 87 -5.76 11.13 -4.46
N TRP A 88 -6.21 10.03 -5.06
CA TRP A 88 -7.60 9.60 -4.92
C TRP A 88 -7.93 9.26 -3.47
N LEU A 89 -7.04 8.57 -2.77
CA LEU A 89 -7.23 8.24 -1.37
C LEU A 89 -7.31 9.50 -0.51
N TYR A 90 -6.44 10.48 -0.78
CA TYR A 90 -6.44 11.74 -0.04
C TYR A 90 -7.76 12.50 -0.22
N TRP A 91 -8.17 12.69 -1.48
CA TRP A 91 -9.38 13.47 -1.75
C TRP A 91 -10.65 12.75 -1.30
N PHE A 92 -10.80 11.50 -1.70
CA PHE A 92 -12.01 10.75 -1.34
C PHE A 92 -12.02 10.33 0.12
N GLY A 93 -10.85 10.09 0.72
CA GLY A 93 -10.75 9.81 2.14
C GLY A 93 -11.21 11.00 2.97
N ALA A 94 -10.77 12.20 2.61
CA ALA A 94 -11.20 13.42 3.30
C ALA A 94 -12.70 13.64 3.15
N LEU A 95 -13.23 13.45 1.93
CA LEU A 95 -14.66 13.59 1.68
C LEU A 95 -15.45 12.52 2.45
N PHE A 96 -14.97 11.29 2.47
CA PHE A 96 -15.62 10.18 3.17
C PHE A 96 -15.74 10.48 4.67
N LEU A 97 -14.70 11.04 5.27
CA LEU A 97 -14.68 11.33 6.70
C LEU A 97 -15.63 12.46 7.10
N ASN A 98 -16.14 13.24 6.14
CA ASN A 98 -17.19 14.22 6.43
C ASN A 98 -18.53 13.56 6.75
N PHE A 99 -18.74 12.33 6.30
CA PHE A 99 -20.00 11.62 6.47
C PHE A 99 -19.88 10.36 7.30
N PHE A 100 -18.66 9.79 7.40
CA PHE A 100 -18.43 8.52 8.08
C PHE A 100 -17.20 8.62 8.98
N SER A 101 -17.05 7.65 9.88
CA SER A 101 -15.92 7.64 10.81
C SER A 101 -14.68 6.97 10.19
N ALA A 102 -13.53 7.16 10.85
CA ALA A 102 -12.28 6.51 10.44
C ALA A 102 -12.40 4.98 10.44
N LYS A 103 -13.18 4.43 11.37
CA LYS A 103 -13.42 2.99 11.42
C LYS A 103 -14.11 2.49 10.15
N HIS A 104 -15.07 3.25 9.63
CA HIS A 104 -15.74 2.92 8.38
C HIS A 104 -14.79 3.01 7.19
N LEU A 105 -13.91 4.01 7.16
CA LEU A 105 -12.94 4.14 6.07
C LEU A 105 -11.97 2.98 6.06
N ARG A 106 -11.45 2.56 7.22
CA ARG A 106 -10.57 1.39 7.29
C ARG A 106 -11.30 0.13 6.80
N GLY A 107 -12.54 -0.05 7.21
CA GLY A 107 -13.35 -1.17 6.77
C GLY A 107 -13.56 -1.18 5.27
N VAL A 108 -13.96 -0.05 4.70
CA VAL A 108 -14.17 0.08 3.26
C VAL A 108 -12.88 -0.13 2.48
N TYR A 109 -11.76 0.40 2.97
CA TYR A 109 -10.47 0.23 2.32
C TYR A 109 -10.09 -1.27 2.24
N ILE A 110 -10.16 -1.97 3.36
CA ILE A 110 -9.81 -3.39 3.42
C ILE A 110 -10.81 -4.24 2.63
N LEU A 111 -12.11 -4.03 2.83
CA LEU A 111 -13.13 -4.79 2.12
C LEU A 111 -13.08 -4.53 0.61
N GLY A 112 -12.87 -3.28 0.21
CA GLY A 112 -12.73 -2.94 -1.20
C GLY A 112 -11.54 -3.64 -1.83
N GLY A 113 -10.40 -3.67 -1.12
CA GLY A 113 -9.23 -4.37 -1.59
C GLY A 113 -9.46 -5.87 -1.71
N ILE A 114 -10.10 -6.50 -0.73
CA ILE A 114 -10.40 -7.93 -0.76
C ILE A 114 -11.35 -8.25 -1.93
N CYS A 115 -12.43 -7.49 -2.06
CA CYS A 115 -13.40 -7.69 -3.14
C CYS A 115 -12.75 -7.49 -4.50
N GLY A 116 -11.95 -6.45 -4.65
CA GLY A 116 -11.21 -6.18 -5.88
C GLY A 116 -10.27 -7.32 -6.25
N GLY A 117 -9.56 -7.86 -5.24
CA GLY A 117 -8.67 -9.00 -5.44
C GLY A 117 -9.41 -10.25 -5.86
N LEU A 118 -10.58 -10.53 -5.28
CA LEU A 118 -11.37 -11.70 -5.65
C LEU A 118 -11.93 -11.60 -7.06
N LEU A 119 -12.20 -10.38 -7.55
CA LEU A 119 -12.67 -10.17 -8.91
C LEU A 119 -11.53 -10.17 -9.94
N TYR A 120 -10.29 -10.07 -9.47
CA TYR A 120 -9.11 -10.11 -10.33
C TYR A 120 -8.88 -11.51 -10.87
#